data_5b5da789402b8f026a7de4ad0c39580a
#
_entry.id   5b5da789402b8f026a7de4ad0c39580a
#
_cell.length_a   1.000
_cell.length_b   1.000
_cell.length_c   1.000
_cell.angle_alpha   90.00
_cell.angle_beta   90.00
_cell.angle_gamma   90.00
#
_symmetry.space_group_name_H-M   'P 1'
#
loop_
_entity.id
_entity.type
_entity.pdbx_description
1 polymer ?
#
loop_
_entity_poly.entity_id
_entity_poly.type
_entity_poly.pdbx_seq_one_letter_code
_entity_poly.pdbx_strand_id
1 'polypeptide(L)'
;AILVPGGFGSRGVEGKICTAKFARVHKVPYLGICLGMQVATIEYARHVAGLPGANSTEFDPSCKHPVIALITEWKDADGTIKTRDANSDLGGTMRLGAQSSDVAPGTLAHSIYGDVVTERHRHRYEANVNYLDQLRKAGLVISALTQREHLTEIVELPQNVHPWYIGVQFHPEFKSTPWNGHPLFNAFIKAAVEHQQAAKKA
;
A
#
# COMPACT_ATOMS: atom_id res chain seq x y z
N ALA A 1 -14.39 0.82 -11.07
CA ALA A 1 -13.34 0.76 -10.04
C ALA A 1 -12.63 -0.59 -10.07
N ILE A 2 -11.42 -0.63 -9.55
CA ILE A 2 -10.58 -1.83 -9.51
C ILE A 2 -10.13 -2.07 -8.07
N LEU A 3 -10.37 -3.28 -7.54
CA LEU A 3 -9.85 -3.74 -6.26
C LEU A 3 -8.86 -4.87 -6.50
N VAL A 4 -7.64 -4.72 -5.97
CA VAL A 4 -6.64 -5.79 -5.93
C VAL A 4 -6.50 -6.26 -4.49
N PRO A 5 -6.97 -7.49 -4.17
CA PRO A 5 -7.00 -8.00 -2.81
C PRO A 5 -5.63 -8.43 -2.31
N GLY A 6 -5.58 -8.78 -1.03
CA GLY A 6 -4.45 -9.45 -0.41
C GLY A 6 -4.15 -10.81 -1.03
N GLY A 7 -2.93 -11.29 -0.83
CA GLY A 7 -2.46 -12.57 -1.32
C GLY A 7 -0.99 -12.78 -1.02
N PHE A 8 -0.47 -13.92 -1.44
CA PHE A 8 0.93 -14.33 -1.27
C PHE A 8 1.45 -14.99 -2.56
N GLY A 9 2.75 -14.98 -2.73
CA GLY A 9 3.45 -15.64 -3.83
C GLY A 9 3.35 -14.90 -5.16
N SER A 10 4.07 -15.42 -6.17
CA SER A 10 4.31 -14.75 -7.45
C SER A 10 3.19 -14.95 -8.49
N ARG A 11 2.20 -15.79 -8.22
CA ARG A 11 1.15 -16.14 -9.20
C ARG A 11 0.34 -14.90 -9.61
N GLY A 12 0.37 -14.57 -10.91
CA GLY A 12 -0.41 -13.46 -11.48
C GLY A 12 0.03 -12.06 -11.06
N VAL A 13 1.22 -11.90 -10.48
CA VAL A 13 1.72 -10.62 -9.98
C VAL A 13 1.88 -9.60 -11.09
N GLU A 14 2.46 -9.97 -12.23
CA GLU A 14 2.63 -9.04 -13.36
C GLU A 14 1.28 -8.55 -13.91
N GLY A 15 0.26 -9.41 -13.95
CA GLY A 15 -1.11 -9.00 -14.29
C GLY A 15 -1.70 -8.00 -13.31
N LYS A 16 -1.44 -8.16 -12.00
CA LYS A 16 -1.87 -7.20 -10.97
C LYS A 16 -1.12 -5.87 -11.10
N ILE A 17 0.19 -5.90 -11.41
CA ILE A 17 1.00 -4.69 -11.67
C ILE A 17 0.45 -3.96 -12.91
N CYS A 18 0.17 -4.67 -14.00
CA CYS A 18 -0.47 -4.10 -15.19
C CYS A 18 -1.84 -3.49 -14.87
N THR A 19 -2.62 -4.13 -14.01
CA THR A 19 -3.94 -3.65 -13.56
C THR A 19 -3.81 -2.35 -12.76
N ALA A 20 -2.84 -2.27 -11.84
CA ALA A 20 -2.53 -1.06 -11.09
C ALA A 20 -2.09 0.09 -12.03
N LYS A 21 -1.26 -0.20 -13.04
CA LYS A 21 -0.88 0.75 -14.09
C LYS A 21 -2.09 1.25 -14.87
N PHE A 22 -2.96 0.34 -15.29
CA PHE A 22 -4.18 0.70 -16.01
C PHE A 22 -5.02 1.67 -15.17
N ALA A 23 -5.27 1.34 -13.91
CA ALA A 23 -6.03 2.20 -13.00
C ALA A 23 -5.41 3.60 -12.89
N ARG A 24 -4.09 3.68 -12.67
CA ARG A 24 -3.36 4.93 -12.54
C ARG A 24 -3.44 5.79 -13.80
N VAL A 25 -3.17 5.20 -14.98
CA VAL A 25 -3.12 5.92 -16.25
C VAL A 25 -4.50 6.38 -16.70
N HIS A 26 -5.51 5.53 -16.54
CA HIS A 26 -6.88 5.81 -16.99
C HIS A 26 -7.77 6.44 -15.92
N LYS A 27 -7.19 6.83 -14.77
CA LYS A 27 -7.92 7.49 -13.68
C LYS A 27 -9.10 6.67 -13.13
N VAL A 28 -9.00 5.33 -13.21
CA VAL A 28 -10.00 4.42 -12.66
C VAL A 28 -9.77 4.28 -11.15
N PRO A 29 -10.79 4.49 -10.29
CA PRO A 29 -10.63 4.31 -8.85
C PRO A 29 -10.00 2.96 -8.49
N TYR A 30 -8.93 3.00 -7.69
CA TYR A 30 -8.11 1.84 -7.33
C TYR A 30 -8.02 1.66 -5.83
N LEU A 31 -8.31 0.45 -5.35
CA LEU A 31 -8.03 0.01 -3.99
C LEU A 31 -7.11 -1.20 -4.02
N GLY A 32 -5.92 -1.05 -3.44
CA GLY A 32 -4.96 -2.15 -3.21
C GLY A 32 -4.92 -2.56 -1.74
N ILE A 33 -5.21 -3.82 -1.43
CA ILE A 33 -5.16 -4.36 -0.07
C ILE A 33 -3.95 -5.27 0.07
N CYS A 34 -3.10 -5.05 1.08
CA CYS A 34 -1.92 -5.86 1.38
C CYS A 34 -1.03 -6.05 0.13
N LEU A 35 -1.05 -7.23 -0.52
CA LEU A 35 -0.39 -7.46 -1.81
C LEU A 35 -0.81 -6.41 -2.86
N GLY A 36 -2.06 -5.95 -2.85
CA GLY A 36 -2.56 -4.91 -3.76
C GLY A 36 -1.83 -3.58 -3.60
N MET A 37 -1.52 -3.16 -2.37
CA MET A 37 -0.66 -1.99 -2.11
C MET A 37 0.76 -2.23 -2.62
N GLN A 38 1.31 -3.42 -2.39
CA GLN A 38 2.68 -3.76 -2.79
C GLN A 38 2.84 -3.73 -4.31
N VAL A 39 1.91 -4.32 -5.07
CA VAL A 39 1.97 -4.29 -6.54
C VAL A 39 1.76 -2.88 -7.10
N ALA A 40 0.95 -2.03 -6.45
CA ALA A 40 0.82 -0.62 -6.80
C ALA A 40 2.12 0.16 -6.57
N THR A 41 2.82 -0.11 -5.47
CA THR A 41 4.13 0.47 -5.16
C THR A 41 5.20 0.02 -6.18
N ILE A 42 5.23 -1.27 -6.55
CA ILE A 42 6.12 -1.81 -7.58
C ILE A 42 5.83 -1.16 -8.93
N GLU A 43 4.55 -1.05 -9.31
CA GLU A 43 4.15 -0.38 -10.55
C GLU A 43 4.66 1.06 -10.61
N TYR A 44 4.41 1.81 -9.52
CA TYR A 44 4.83 3.20 -9.43
C TYR A 44 6.35 3.36 -9.50
N ALA A 45 7.07 2.50 -8.80
CA ALA A 45 8.53 2.44 -8.83
C ALA A 45 9.06 2.23 -10.25
N ARG A 46 8.50 1.25 -10.98
CA ARG A 46 8.93 0.90 -12.36
C ARG A 46 8.66 1.99 -13.36
N HIS A 47 7.49 2.62 -13.31
CA HIS A 47 6.99 3.44 -14.41
C HIS A 47 6.99 4.95 -14.11
N VAL A 48 7.15 5.34 -12.86
CA VAL A 48 7.13 6.77 -12.46
C VAL A 48 8.40 7.17 -11.74
N ALA A 49 8.88 6.36 -10.79
CA ALA A 49 10.04 6.71 -9.97
C ALA A 49 11.40 6.34 -10.62
N GLY A 50 11.42 5.84 -11.86
CA GLY A 50 12.66 5.56 -12.60
C GLY A 50 13.45 4.37 -12.06
N LEU A 51 12.78 3.34 -11.52
CA LEU A 51 13.37 2.13 -10.99
C LEU A 51 12.99 0.90 -11.87
N PRO A 52 13.54 0.78 -13.08
CA PRO A 52 13.20 -0.32 -13.98
C PRO A 52 13.54 -1.67 -13.34
N GLY A 53 12.61 -2.62 -13.43
CA GLY A 53 12.76 -3.94 -12.81
C GLY A 53 12.54 -3.96 -11.29
N ALA A 54 12.02 -2.87 -10.68
CA ALA A 54 11.63 -2.87 -9.28
C ALA A 54 10.67 -4.02 -8.98
N ASN A 55 10.86 -4.70 -7.84
CA ASN A 55 10.08 -5.88 -7.50
C ASN A 55 10.00 -6.08 -5.98
N SER A 56 9.35 -7.16 -5.58
CA SER A 56 9.38 -7.71 -4.23
C SER A 56 10.39 -8.86 -4.15
N THR A 57 11.15 -8.94 -3.06
CA THR A 57 11.99 -10.11 -2.77
C THR A 57 11.18 -11.38 -2.52
N GLU A 58 9.86 -11.29 -2.33
CA GLU A 58 8.95 -12.45 -2.31
C GLU A 58 8.85 -13.10 -3.70
N PHE A 59 8.86 -12.29 -4.76
CA PHE A 59 8.64 -12.76 -6.14
C PHE A 59 9.96 -13.03 -6.87
N ASP A 60 10.95 -12.20 -6.62
CA ASP A 60 12.29 -12.31 -7.17
C ASP A 60 13.32 -11.87 -6.11
N PRO A 61 13.93 -12.84 -5.38
CA PRO A 61 14.95 -12.54 -4.37
C PRO A 61 16.19 -11.82 -4.91
N SER A 62 16.41 -11.89 -6.24
CA SER A 62 17.57 -11.28 -6.93
C SER A 62 17.25 -9.94 -7.61
N CYS A 63 16.06 -9.40 -7.43
CA CYS A 63 15.65 -8.18 -8.10
C CYS A 63 16.55 -6.99 -7.78
N LYS A 64 16.86 -6.20 -8.82
CA LYS A 64 17.78 -5.05 -8.71
C LYS A 64 17.29 -3.97 -7.75
N HIS A 65 16.00 -3.76 -7.70
CA HIS A 65 15.36 -2.73 -6.87
C HIS A 65 14.25 -3.38 -6.02
N PRO A 66 14.61 -3.94 -4.83
CA PRO A 66 13.66 -4.56 -3.92
C PRO A 66 12.84 -3.49 -3.16
N VAL A 67 11.89 -2.86 -3.86
CA VAL A 67 11.03 -1.82 -3.28
C VAL A 67 10.02 -2.38 -2.28
N ILE A 68 9.78 -3.68 -2.34
CA ILE A 68 9.07 -4.47 -1.33
C ILE A 68 10.03 -5.57 -0.86
N ALA A 69 10.24 -5.68 0.45
CA ALA A 69 11.20 -6.63 1.01
C ALA A 69 10.76 -7.12 2.40
N LEU A 70 11.38 -8.19 2.88
CA LEU A 70 11.31 -8.53 4.30
C LEU A 70 11.92 -7.38 5.11
N ILE A 71 11.31 -7.06 6.25
CA ILE A 71 11.92 -6.11 7.18
C ILE A 71 13.10 -6.80 7.85
N THR A 72 14.28 -6.50 7.37
CA THR A 72 15.55 -6.91 8.00
C THR A 72 16.12 -5.81 8.89
N GLU A 73 15.77 -4.56 8.60
CA GLU A 73 16.21 -3.40 9.36
C GLU A 73 15.05 -2.42 9.54
N TRP A 74 14.82 -1.95 10.75
CA TRP A 74 13.92 -0.83 11.02
C TRP A 74 14.53 0.10 12.06
N LYS A 75 14.11 1.35 12.00
CA LYS A 75 14.52 2.36 12.94
C LYS A 75 13.46 2.47 14.03
N ASP A 76 13.85 2.15 15.26
CA ASP A 76 12.96 2.38 16.42
C ASP A 76 12.74 3.88 16.66
N ALA A 77 11.71 4.22 17.44
CA ALA A 77 11.37 5.60 17.79
C ALA A 77 12.50 6.36 18.50
N ASP A 78 13.48 5.66 19.09
CA ASP A 78 14.69 6.22 19.69
C ASP A 78 15.85 6.41 18.70
N GLY A 79 15.64 6.06 17.42
CA GLY A 79 16.65 6.17 16.36
C GLY A 79 17.60 4.97 16.26
N THR A 80 17.45 3.96 17.12
CA THR A 80 18.26 2.73 17.08
C THR A 80 17.89 1.87 15.88
N ILE A 81 18.88 1.48 15.06
CA ILE A 81 18.67 0.52 13.97
C ILE A 81 18.62 -0.87 14.57
N LYS A 82 17.47 -1.53 14.49
CA LYS A 82 17.34 -2.96 14.81
C LYS A 82 17.44 -3.78 13.54
N THR A 83 18.36 -4.73 13.51
CA THR A 83 18.52 -5.71 12.44
C THR A 83 17.85 -7.02 12.83
N ARG A 84 17.05 -7.58 11.91
CA ARG A 84 16.64 -8.99 11.95
C ARG A 84 17.48 -9.77 10.93
N ASP A 85 18.04 -10.89 11.35
CA ASP A 85 18.70 -11.79 10.43
C ASP A 85 17.64 -12.36 9.45
N ALA A 86 17.94 -12.34 8.15
CA ALA A 86 17.11 -12.92 7.10
C ALA A 86 16.90 -14.44 7.31
N ASN A 87 17.70 -15.09 8.13
CA ASN A 87 17.59 -16.50 8.52
C ASN A 87 16.85 -16.71 9.85
N SER A 88 16.43 -15.65 10.55
CA SER A 88 15.59 -15.80 11.73
C SER A 88 14.24 -16.41 11.34
N ASP A 89 13.74 -17.28 12.19
CA ASP A 89 12.50 -18.06 12.02
C ASP A 89 11.40 -17.26 11.29
N LEU A 90 11.12 -17.65 10.05
CA LEU A 90 10.13 -16.99 9.18
C LEU A 90 8.74 -16.87 9.83
N GLY A 91 8.43 -17.69 10.83
CA GLY A 91 7.22 -17.57 11.66
C GLY A 91 7.17 -16.30 12.48
N GLY A 92 8.32 -15.85 13.02
CA GLY A 92 8.44 -14.66 13.89
C GLY A 92 8.47 -13.31 13.16
N THR A 93 8.54 -13.29 11.83
CA THR A 93 8.57 -12.05 11.02
C THR A 93 7.21 -11.57 10.55
N MET A 94 6.16 -12.37 10.75
CA MET A 94 4.81 -12.00 10.31
C MET A 94 4.22 -10.92 11.22
N ARG A 95 3.82 -9.79 10.64
CA ARG A 95 2.98 -8.82 11.32
C ARG A 95 1.56 -9.34 11.40
N LEU A 96 1.06 -9.50 12.60
CA LEU A 96 -0.26 -10.06 12.90
C LEU A 96 -1.03 -9.17 13.87
N GLY A 97 -2.37 -9.17 13.71
CA GLY A 97 -3.28 -8.51 14.63
C GLY A 97 -3.44 -7.02 14.42
N ALA A 98 -4.06 -6.35 15.38
CA ALA A 98 -4.37 -4.94 15.33
C ALA A 98 -3.13 -4.09 15.61
N GLN A 99 -2.90 -3.07 14.77
CA GLN A 99 -1.85 -2.09 14.94
C GLN A 99 -2.38 -0.70 14.59
N SER A 100 -1.88 0.31 15.30
CA SER A 100 -2.25 1.70 15.08
C SER A 100 -1.18 2.44 14.29
N SER A 101 -1.65 3.33 13.42
CA SER A 101 -0.80 4.13 12.53
C SER A 101 -1.29 5.57 12.52
N ASP A 102 -0.35 6.51 12.46
CA ASP A 102 -0.63 7.93 12.33
C ASP A 102 -0.87 8.26 10.87
N VAL A 103 -1.93 9.02 10.60
CA VAL A 103 -2.35 9.41 9.25
C VAL A 103 -2.01 10.86 8.99
N ALA A 104 -1.34 11.13 7.87
CA ALA A 104 -0.90 12.46 7.50
C ALA A 104 -2.10 13.39 7.17
N PRO A 105 -2.19 14.58 7.78
CA PRO A 105 -3.26 15.53 7.49
C PRO A 105 -3.29 15.94 6.01
N GLY A 106 -4.50 16.20 5.50
CA GLY A 106 -4.71 16.68 4.13
C GLY A 106 -4.62 15.61 3.05
N THR A 107 -4.51 14.33 3.42
CA THR A 107 -4.49 13.18 2.52
C THR A 107 -5.90 12.60 2.31
N LEU A 108 -6.06 11.78 1.25
CA LEU A 108 -7.29 11.02 1.06
C LEU A 108 -7.53 10.07 2.24
N ALA A 109 -6.48 9.39 2.71
CA ALA A 109 -6.56 8.54 3.90
C ALA A 109 -7.05 9.29 5.13
N HIS A 110 -6.57 10.53 5.35
CA HIS A 110 -7.01 11.36 6.48
C HIS A 110 -8.50 11.71 6.37
N SER A 111 -9.02 11.96 5.17
CA SER A 111 -10.44 12.24 4.98
C SER A 111 -11.34 11.02 5.30
N ILE A 112 -10.78 9.81 5.29
CA ILE A 112 -11.49 8.55 5.53
C ILE A 112 -11.38 8.13 7.01
N TYR A 113 -10.22 8.29 7.61
CA TYR A 113 -9.89 7.73 8.93
C TYR A 113 -9.67 8.76 10.04
N GLY A 114 -9.43 10.04 9.71
CA GLY A 114 -8.93 11.03 10.65
C GLY A 114 -7.44 10.83 10.97
N ASP A 115 -7.00 11.27 12.13
CA ASP A 115 -5.59 11.34 12.52
C ASP A 115 -4.93 9.98 12.76
N VAL A 116 -5.72 8.97 13.15
CA VAL A 116 -5.22 7.63 13.54
C VAL A 116 -6.10 6.56 12.93
N VAL A 117 -5.46 5.53 12.39
CA VAL A 117 -6.12 4.31 11.92
C VAL A 117 -5.60 3.10 12.70
N THR A 118 -6.51 2.23 13.15
CA THR A 118 -6.17 0.98 13.82
C THR A 118 -6.77 -0.18 13.04
N GLU A 119 -5.92 -0.97 12.39
CA GLU A 119 -6.34 -2.05 11.49
C GLU A 119 -5.57 -3.34 11.74
N ARG A 120 -6.06 -4.46 11.18
CA ARG A 120 -5.49 -5.79 11.37
C ARG A 120 -4.55 -6.16 10.23
N HIS A 121 -3.45 -6.81 10.58
CA HIS A 121 -2.36 -7.19 9.69
C HIS A 121 -2.21 -8.71 9.57
N ARG A 122 -1.73 -9.15 8.40
CA ARG A 122 -1.29 -10.51 8.11
C ARG A 122 -0.32 -10.50 6.92
N HIS A 123 0.91 -10.04 7.14
CA HIS A 123 1.91 -9.98 6.07
C HIS A 123 3.33 -10.02 6.63
N ARG A 124 4.32 -10.30 5.77
CA ARG A 124 5.76 -10.35 6.10
C ARG A 124 6.56 -9.32 5.35
N TYR A 125 6.15 -9.00 4.11
CA TYR A 125 6.83 -8.07 3.23
C TYR A 125 6.25 -6.67 3.41
N GLU A 126 7.12 -5.68 3.31
CA GLU A 126 6.80 -4.27 3.54
C GLU A 126 7.42 -3.39 2.46
N ALA A 127 6.93 -2.17 2.32
CA ALA A 127 7.60 -1.16 1.50
C ALA A 127 8.98 -0.86 2.09
N ASN A 128 10.02 -1.04 1.28
CA ASN A 128 11.41 -0.90 1.70
C ASN A 128 11.75 0.57 1.95
N VAL A 129 12.12 0.89 3.18
CA VAL A 129 12.40 2.26 3.64
C VAL A 129 13.47 2.98 2.81
N ASN A 130 14.42 2.24 2.24
CA ASN A 130 15.49 2.79 1.42
C ASN A 130 15.01 3.40 0.08
N TYR A 131 13.81 3.08 -0.37
CA TYR A 131 13.23 3.60 -1.60
C TYR A 131 12.14 4.65 -1.36
N LEU A 132 11.66 4.85 -0.13
CA LEU A 132 10.53 5.74 0.15
C LEU A 132 10.79 7.19 -0.29
N ASP A 133 12.01 7.70 -0.09
CA ASP A 133 12.35 9.07 -0.49
C ASP A 133 12.31 9.25 -2.02
N GLN A 134 12.75 8.25 -2.78
CA GLN A 134 12.66 8.29 -4.25
C GLN A 134 11.21 8.21 -4.71
N LEU A 135 10.39 7.36 -4.09
CA LEU A 135 8.96 7.27 -4.39
C LEU A 135 8.21 8.56 -4.06
N ARG A 136 8.51 9.18 -2.90
CA ARG A 136 7.94 10.50 -2.51
C ARG A 136 8.34 11.61 -3.48
N LYS A 137 9.61 11.67 -3.87
CA LYS A 137 10.09 12.66 -4.87
C LYS A 137 9.42 12.49 -6.22
N ALA A 138 9.03 11.28 -6.58
CA ALA A 138 8.27 10.97 -7.78
C ALA A 138 6.77 11.28 -7.66
N GLY A 139 6.28 11.63 -6.46
CA GLY A 139 4.90 12.05 -6.20
C GLY A 139 3.99 11.02 -5.53
N LEU A 140 4.53 9.86 -5.11
CA LEU A 140 3.77 8.92 -4.26
C LEU A 140 3.63 9.49 -2.85
N VAL A 141 2.41 9.55 -2.34
CA VAL A 141 2.16 10.00 -0.97
C VAL A 141 2.16 8.78 -0.04
N ILE A 142 3.01 8.83 0.99
CA ILE A 142 2.97 7.90 2.11
C ILE A 142 2.06 8.55 3.16
N SER A 143 0.81 8.15 3.17
CA SER A 143 -0.21 8.85 3.96
C SER A 143 -0.45 8.27 5.35
N ALA A 144 0.10 7.10 5.66
CA ALA A 144 0.12 6.60 7.03
C ALA A 144 1.38 5.79 7.32
N LEU A 145 1.86 5.90 8.56
CA LEU A 145 3.00 5.18 9.11
C LEU A 145 2.63 4.55 10.46
N THR A 146 3.17 3.37 10.75
CA THR A 146 3.03 2.78 12.09
C THR A 146 3.60 3.70 13.15
N GLN A 147 2.96 3.74 14.34
CA GLN A 147 3.36 4.64 15.43
C GLN A 147 4.73 4.29 16.03
N ARG A 148 5.15 3.03 15.97
CA ARG A 148 6.38 2.58 16.62
C ARG A 148 7.53 2.47 15.63
N GLU A 149 7.36 1.66 14.59
CA GLU A 149 8.44 1.30 13.66
C GLU A 149 8.48 2.23 12.44
N HIS A 150 7.51 3.15 12.30
CA HIS A 150 7.36 4.05 11.15
C HIS A 150 7.33 3.33 9.80
N LEU A 151 6.74 2.13 9.77
CA LEU A 151 6.55 1.36 8.55
C LEU A 151 5.39 1.92 7.74
N THR A 152 5.48 1.80 6.42
CA THR A 152 4.45 2.29 5.49
C THR A 152 3.17 1.48 5.61
N GLU A 153 2.09 2.16 5.91
CA GLU A 153 0.76 1.57 6.07
C GLU A 153 -0.20 1.90 4.96
N ILE A 154 -0.14 3.15 4.47
CA ILE A 154 -0.99 3.61 3.38
C ILE A 154 -0.14 4.38 2.38
N VAL A 155 -0.35 4.07 1.10
CA VAL A 155 0.16 4.85 -0.03
C VAL A 155 -1.00 5.35 -0.86
N GLU A 156 -0.89 6.56 -1.43
CA GLU A 156 -1.92 7.11 -2.29
C GLU A 156 -1.34 8.03 -3.36
N LEU A 157 -2.13 8.35 -4.36
CA LEU A 157 -1.82 9.42 -5.29
C LEU A 157 -2.57 10.70 -4.89
N PRO A 158 -1.94 11.88 -5.02
CA PRO A 158 -2.60 13.14 -4.75
C PRO A 158 -3.90 13.28 -5.55
N GLN A 159 -4.97 13.81 -4.95
CA GLN A 159 -6.28 13.91 -5.59
C GLN A 159 -6.30 14.82 -6.83
N ASN A 160 -5.36 15.76 -6.95
CA ASN A 160 -5.16 16.55 -8.17
C ASN A 160 -4.47 15.76 -9.30
N VAL A 161 -3.85 14.62 -8.98
CA VAL A 161 -3.21 13.70 -9.95
C VAL A 161 -4.14 12.56 -10.31
N HIS A 162 -4.83 11.97 -9.33
CA HIS A 162 -5.74 10.85 -9.54
C HIS A 162 -6.99 11.00 -8.64
N PRO A 163 -8.21 10.83 -9.16
CA PRO A 163 -9.43 11.08 -8.38
C PRO A 163 -9.55 10.20 -7.13
N TRP A 164 -9.13 8.93 -7.22
CA TRP A 164 -9.14 8.02 -6.07
C TRP A 164 -8.19 6.83 -6.30
N TYR A 165 -7.02 6.85 -5.68
CA TYR A 165 -6.01 5.77 -5.79
C TYR A 165 -5.34 5.58 -4.44
N ILE A 166 -5.61 4.47 -3.78
CA ILE A 166 -5.11 4.18 -2.43
C ILE A 166 -4.71 2.70 -2.31
N GLY A 167 -3.61 2.45 -1.63
CA GLY A 167 -3.15 1.14 -1.23
C GLY A 167 -2.95 1.09 0.28
N VAL A 168 -3.40 0.01 0.91
CA VAL A 168 -3.27 -0.20 2.36
C VAL A 168 -2.55 -1.52 2.64
N GLN A 169 -1.63 -1.55 3.61
CA GLN A 169 -0.88 -2.75 3.96
C GLN A 169 -1.71 -3.70 4.85
N PHE A 170 -2.62 -3.16 5.61
CA PHE A 170 -3.54 -3.90 6.47
C PHE A 170 -4.72 -4.50 5.69
N HIS A 171 -5.59 -5.23 6.42
CA HIS A 171 -6.74 -5.95 5.89
C HIS A 171 -8.06 -5.37 6.42
N PRO A 172 -8.66 -4.37 5.76
CA PRO A 172 -9.93 -3.76 6.20
C PRO A 172 -11.09 -4.75 6.22
N GLU A 173 -11.02 -5.83 5.42
CA GLU A 173 -12.03 -6.89 5.40
C GLU A 173 -12.16 -7.63 6.74
N PHE A 174 -11.14 -7.63 7.58
CA PHE A 174 -11.19 -8.26 8.90
C PHE A 174 -12.05 -7.49 9.92
N LYS A 175 -12.37 -6.24 9.62
CA LYS A 175 -13.22 -5.39 10.46
C LYS A 175 -14.55 -5.02 9.81
N SER A 176 -14.69 -5.28 8.52
CA SER A 176 -15.92 -5.01 7.78
C SER A 176 -17.02 -5.98 8.18
N THR A 177 -18.23 -5.46 8.39
CA THR A 177 -19.41 -6.27 8.66
C THR A 177 -20.55 -5.89 7.74
N PRO A 178 -21.53 -6.79 7.47
CA PRO A 178 -22.69 -6.46 6.65
C PRO A 178 -23.54 -5.30 7.18
N TRP A 179 -23.50 -5.07 8.49
CA TRP A 179 -24.35 -4.08 9.16
C TRP A 179 -23.75 -2.68 9.19
N ASN A 180 -22.43 -2.58 9.37
CA ASN A 180 -21.75 -1.29 9.59
C ASN A 180 -20.78 -0.93 8.47
N GLY A 181 -20.54 -1.82 7.50
CA GLY A 181 -19.56 -1.59 6.45
C GLY A 181 -18.15 -1.30 7.02
N HIS A 182 -17.29 -0.76 6.17
CA HIS A 182 -15.97 -0.27 6.56
C HIS A 182 -15.72 1.09 5.87
N PRO A 183 -15.17 2.11 6.55
CA PRO A 183 -15.05 3.45 5.98
C PRO A 183 -14.28 3.46 4.65
N LEU A 184 -13.21 2.66 4.51
CA LEU A 184 -12.45 2.55 3.28
C LEU A 184 -13.28 1.96 2.13
N PHE A 185 -14.05 0.90 2.39
CA PHE A 185 -14.91 0.30 1.36
C PHE A 185 -16.05 1.22 0.97
N ASN A 186 -16.63 1.93 1.93
CA ASN A 186 -17.67 2.92 1.65
C ASN A 186 -17.13 4.05 0.75
N ALA A 187 -15.93 4.57 1.04
CA ALA A 187 -15.28 5.59 0.23
C ALA A 187 -14.91 5.07 -1.17
N PHE A 188 -14.45 3.83 -1.28
CA PHE A 188 -14.14 3.19 -2.55
C PHE A 188 -15.38 3.03 -3.44
N ILE A 189 -16.48 2.51 -2.89
CA ILE A 189 -17.75 2.35 -3.65
C ILE A 189 -18.30 3.72 -4.08
N LYS A 190 -18.22 4.73 -3.19
CA LYS A 190 -18.59 6.09 -3.54
C LYS A 190 -17.80 6.60 -4.75
N ALA A 191 -16.47 6.46 -4.72
CA ALA A 191 -15.61 6.85 -5.84
C ALA A 191 -15.93 6.08 -7.13
N ALA A 192 -16.28 4.79 -7.03
CA ALA A 192 -16.70 3.98 -8.17
C ALA A 192 -17.97 4.50 -8.83
N VAL A 193 -18.97 4.88 -8.02
CA VAL A 193 -20.24 5.44 -8.50
C VAL A 193 -20.02 6.81 -9.14
N GLU A 194 -19.22 7.67 -8.52
CA GLU A 194 -18.88 8.99 -9.07
C GLU A 194 -18.16 8.88 -10.41
N HIS A 195 -17.19 7.96 -10.52
CA HIS A 195 -16.49 7.68 -11.77
C HIS A 195 -17.44 7.19 -12.89
N GLN A 196 -18.36 6.28 -12.56
CA GLN A 196 -19.37 5.81 -13.51
C GLN A 196 -20.29 6.94 -13.98
N GLN A 197 -20.73 7.80 -13.07
CA GLN A 197 -21.59 8.93 -13.40
C GLN A 197 -20.88 9.97 -14.29
N ALA A 198 -19.60 10.22 -14.04
CA ALA A 198 -18.79 11.10 -14.86
C ALA A 198 -18.64 10.55 -16.29
N ALA A 199 -18.38 9.25 -16.45
CA ALA A 199 -18.26 8.60 -17.75
C ALA A 199 -19.56 8.59 -18.57
N LYS A 200 -20.74 8.67 -17.91
CA LYS A 200 -22.04 8.76 -18.62
C LYS A 200 -22.37 10.18 -19.12
N LYS A 201 -21.64 11.20 -18.62
CA LYS A 201 -21.87 12.61 -18.97
C LYS A 201 -20.86 13.11 -20.03
N ALA A 202 -19.80 12.35 -20.29
CA ALA A 202 -18.80 12.61 -21.32
C ALA A 202 -19.16 11.92 -22.64
#